data_5d63dfea89f53aa38b4f7e1cad753793
#
_entry.id   5d63dfea89f53aa38b4f7e1cad753793
#
_cell.length_a   1.000
_cell.length_b   1.000
_cell.length_c   1.000
_cell.angle_alpha   90.00
_cell.angle_beta   90.00
_cell.angle_gamma   90.00
#
_symmetry.space_group_name_H-M   'P 1'
#
loop_
_entity.id
_entity.type
_entity.pdbx_description
1 polymer ?
#
loop_
_entity_poly.entity_id
_entity_poly.type
_entity_poly.pdbx_seq_one_letter_code
_entity_poly.pdbx_strand_id
1 'polypeptide(L)'
;MRKLYVWLVALSLISFLSACAAGGMRYGNIAEVAQKNGFTALLAAVDKAGIANTLTDPKANLTVFAPTDTAFNTLATQLGFGSAGEMVRALPAADLAKILTYHVVPGKKLASNLKAGGPTLSTAYAFDRSKAKLTLNTSNGVIITDAALATARVTGADVLAANGVIHVVDKVLIPPGVLNVVQMAQTNPQTFSSLVGAVVATGLAPTLGGQGPFTVFAPTNGAFAAAPAGLTTMQLTSVLTYHVLDSEVLSRDIPFKIPVKTLDTKTLTGATVSAQTITINRNLTITDTTLTAASIVATNVRASNGVIHVIDKVLIPN
;
A
#
# COMPACT_ATOMS: atom_id res chain seq x y z
N MET A 1 88.87 -7.93 52.22
CA MET A 1 87.63 -8.39 52.83
C MET A 1 86.46 -7.49 52.42
N ARG A 2 85.78 -7.78 51.36
CA ARG A 2 84.57 -7.09 50.97
C ARG A 2 83.55 -8.13 50.43
N LYS A 3 82.48 -8.36 51.17
CA LYS A 3 81.39 -9.24 50.81
C LYS A 3 80.52 -8.57 49.81
N LEU A 4 80.38 -9.13 48.60
CA LEU A 4 79.49 -8.70 47.59
C LEU A 4 78.15 -9.38 47.85
N TYR A 5 77.12 -8.57 48.11
CA TYR A 5 75.72 -9.02 48.15
C TYR A 5 75.13 -8.93 46.72
N VAL A 6 74.78 -10.09 46.16
CA VAL A 6 74.07 -10.18 44.92
C VAL A 6 72.58 -10.15 45.25
N TRP A 7 71.91 -9.08 44.78
CA TRP A 7 70.45 -8.99 44.86
C TRP A 7 69.87 -9.70 43.64
N LEU A 8 69.17 -10.82 43.89
CA LEU A 8 68.31 -11.45 42.90
C LEU A 8 66.98 -10.61 42.76
N VAL A 9 66.83 -9.88 41.66
CA VAL A 9 65.58 -9.27 41.29
C VAL A 9 64.77 -10.33 40.55
N ALA A 10 63.77 -10.86 41.23
CA ALA A 10 62.74 -11.71 40.59
C ALA A 10 61.82 -10.88 39.74
N LEU A 11 61.99 -10.94 38.41
CA LEU A 11 61.14 -10.31 37.44
C LEU A 11 59.85 -11.16 37.30
N SER A 12 58.79 -10.79 38.02
CA SER A 12 57.47 -11.39 37.84
C SER A 12 56.89 -10.90 36.53
N LEU A 13 56.92 -11.73 35.49
CA LEU A 13 56.13 -11.53 34.27
C LEU A 13 54.64 -11.62 34.63
N ILE A 14 54.03 -10.49 34.81
CA ILE A 14 52.56 -10.41 34.81
C ILE A 14 52.12 -10.52 33.37
N SER A 15 51.66 -11.72 32.99
CA SER A 15 50.98 -11.95 31.72
C SER A 15 49.64 -11.20 31.74
N PHE A 16 49.61 -10.01 31.16
CA PHE A 16 48.33 -9.39 30.77
C PHE A 16 47.72 -10.24 29.67
N LEU A 17 46.84 -11.19 30.06
CA LEU A 17 45.85 -11.71 29.13
C LEU A 17 44.94 -10.54 28.77
N SER A 18 45.26 -9.87 27.65
CA SER A 18 44.29 -9.03 26.95
C SER A 18 43.13 -9.93 26.53
N ALA A 19 42.09 -9.99 27.36
CA ALA A 19 40.81 -10.41 26.94
C ALA A 19 40.35 -9.39 25.88
N CYS A 20 40.67 -9.65 24.62
CA CYS A 20 39.93 -9.09 23.51
C CYS A 20 38.48 -9.56 23.67
N ALA A 21 37.71 -8.88 24.50
CA ALA A 21 36.27 -8.88 24.39
C ALA A 21 35.98 -8.30 23.00
N ALA A 22 35.75 -9.18 22.04
CA ALA A 22 35.14 -8.85 20.78
C ALA A 22 33.77 -8.28 21.15
N GLY A 23 33.70 -6.98 21.39
CA GLY A 23 32.50 -6.19 21.52
C GLY A 23 31.85 -6.15 20.16
N GLY A 24 31.29 -7.27 19.71
CA GLY A 24 30.43 -7.30 18.56
C GLY A 24 29.36 -6.26 18.77
N MET A 25 29.19 -5.32 17.84
CA MET A 25 28.08 -4.36 17.86
C MET A 25 26.78 -5.16 18.03
N ARG A 26 26.20 -5.09 19.23
CA ARG A 26 24.89 -5.71 19.48
C ARG A 26 23.85 -4.79 18.87
N TYR A 27 23.39 -5.16 17.69
CA TYR A 27 22.19 -4.54 17.11
C TYR A 27 21.00 -4.88 18.01
N GLY A 28 20.18 -3.88 18.34
CA GLY A 28 18.87 -4.10 18.93
C GLY A 28 17.95 -4.85 17.94
N ASN A 29 16.85 -5.40 18.43
CA ASN A 29 15.82 -5.97 17.54
C ASN A 29 15.15 -4.87 16.70
N ILE A 30 14.32 -5.27 15.73
CA ILE A 30 13.64 -4.34 14.80
C ILE A 30 12.85 -3.27 15.55
N ALA A 31 12.13 -3.61 16.63
CA ALA A 31 11.35 -2.64 17.40
C ALA A 31 12.24 -1.62 18.14
N GLU A 32 13.35 -2.08 18.75
CA GLU A 32 14.33 -1.18 19.40
C GLU A 32 15.01 -0.25 18.39
N VAL A 33 15.36 -0.76 17.21
CA VAL A 33 15.95 0.05 16.14
C VAL A 33 14.94 1.06 15.62
N ALA A 34 13.66 0.67 15.45
CA ALA A 34 12.59 1.57 15.06
C ALA A 34 12.38 2.68 16.09
N GLN A 35 12.40 2.35 17.38
CA GLN A 35 12.27 3.33 18.46
C GLN A 35 13.43 4.35 18.44
N LYS A 36 14.66 3.91 18.29
CA LYS A 36 15.86 4.77 18.22
C LYS A 36 15.85 5.70 17.01
N ASN A 37 15.19 5.31 15.92
CA ASN A 37 15.09 6.09 14.69
C ASN A 37 13.80 6.92 14.60
N GLY A 38 12.99 7.00 15.67
CA GLY A 38 11.86 7.91 15.78
C GLY A 38 10.62 7.51 14.98
N PHE A 39 10.40 6.21 14.70
CA PHE A 39 9.19 5.71 14.03
C PHE A 39 8.01 5.61 15.01
N THR A 40 7.54 6.76 15.52
CA THR A 40 6.56 6.80 16.62
C THR A 40 5.17 6.32 16.19
N ALA A 41 4.70 6.73 15.00
CA ALA A 41 3.42 6.29 14.45
C ALA A 41 3.42 4.81 14.11
N LEU A 42 4.53 4.28 13.56
CA LEU A 42 4.70 2.86 13.28
C LEU A 42 4.59 2.03 14.57
N LEU A 43 5.31 2.42 15.62
CA LEU A 43 5.31 1.70 16.91
C LEU A 43 3.92 1.75 17.58
N ALA A 44 3.24 2.89 17.55
CA ALA A 44 1.87 3.00 18.03
C ALA A 44 0.91 2.09 17.26
N ALA A 45 1.09 1.98 15.94
CA ALA A 45 0.30 1.06 15.11
C ALA A 45 0.61 -0.41 15.42
N VAL A 46 1.88 -0.77 15.64
CA VAL A 46 2.33 -2.12 16.02
C VAL A 46 1.75 -2.54 17.36
N ASP A 47 1.76 -1.64 18.35
CA ASP A 47 1.21 -1.87 19.68
C ASP A 47 -0.30 -2.11 19.59
N LYS A 48 -1.04 -1.21 18.94
CA LYS A 48 -2.49 -1.36 18.75
C LYS A 48 -2.85 -2.62 17.96
N ALA A 49 -2.07 -2.99 16.96
CA ALA A 49 -2.28 -4.20 16.15
C ALA A 49 -1.96 -5.49 16.92
N GLY A 50 -1.28 -5.41 18.06
CA GLY A 50 -0.88 -6.57 18.87
C GLY A 50 0.19 -7.45 18.23
N ILE A 51 1.02 -6.91 17.32
CA ILE A 51 2.03 -7.69 16.59
C ILE A 51 3.48 -7.40 17.04
N ALA A 52 3.65 -6.75 18.20
CA ALA A 52 4.98 -6.40 18.72
C ALA A 52 5.91 -7.62 18.83
N ASN A 53 5.37 -8.77 19.24
CA ASN A 53 6.13 -10.02 19.34
C ASN A 53 6.77 -10.46 18.02
N THR A 54 6.15 -10.17 16.88
CA THR A 54 6.71 -10.50 15.56
C THR A 54 8.00 -9.72 15.28
N LEU A 55 8.08 -8.46 15.73
CA LEU A 55 9.24 -7.59 15.52
C LEU A 55 10.34 -7.76 16.58
N THR A 56 10.01 -8.34 17.73
CA THR A 56 10.94 -8.57 18.84
C THR A 56 11.49 -10.00 18.91
N ASP A 57 10.91 -10.96 18.17
CA ASP A 57 11.36 -12.34 18.15
C ASP A 57 12.81 -12.44 17.68
N PRO A 58 13.75 -12.91 18.53
CA PRO A 58 15.17 -13.01 18.17
C PRO A 58 15.44 -14.07 17.10
N LYS A 59 14.53 -15.01 16.88
CA LYS A 59 14.62 -16.04 15.85
C LYS A 59 14.05 -15.58 14.49
N ALA A 60 13.35 -14.46 14.47
CA ALA A 60 12.82 -13.90 13.24
C ALA A 60 13.98 -13.49 12.31
N ASN A 61 13.72 -13.59 11.02
CA ASN A 61 14.63 -13.11 9.98
C ASN A 61 13.77 -12.33 8.97
N LEU A 62 13.71 -11.01 9.17
CA LEU A 62 12.72 -10.16 8.50
C LEU A 62 13.37 -9.01 7.74
N THR A 63 12.70 -8.59 6.69
CA THR A 63 12.88 -7.28 6.07
C THR A 63 11.62 -6.45 6.35
N VAL A 64 11.79 -5.28 6.93
CA VAL A 64 10.68 -4.37 7.25
C VAL A 64 10.82 -3.10 6.43
N PHE A 65 9.82 -2.79 5.64
CA PHE A 65 9.67 -1.48 5.00
C PHE A 65 8.98 -0.55 6.00
N ALA A 66 9.75 0.30 6.70
CA ALA A 66 9.27 1.15 7.78
C ALA A 66 8.85 2.52 7.26
N PRO A 67 7.55 2.85 7.25
CA PRO A 67 7.08 4.19 6.90
C PRO A 67 7.49 5.21 7.95
N THR A 68 7.89 6.40 7.51
CA THR A 68 8.15 7.53 8.40
C THR A 68 6.87 8.05 9.05
N ASP A 69 6.98 8.82 10.13
CA ASP A 69 5.84 9.51 10.74
C ASP A 69 5.15 10.47 9.76
N THR A 70 5.92 11.10 8.85
CA THR A 70 5.39 11.90 7.75
C THR A 70 4.55 11.04 6.80
N ALA A 71 4.98 9.81 6.47
CA ALA A 71 4.21 8.89 5.63
C ALA A 71 2.87 8.52 6.28
N PHE A 72 2.85 8.28 7.59
CA PHE A 72 1.62 8.02 8.33
C PHE A 72 0.69 9.25 8.38
N ASN A 73 1.24 10.46 8.58
CA ASN A 73 0.44 11.70 8.55
C ASN A 73 -0.14 11.97 7.16
N THR A 74 0.61 11.71 6.10
CA THR A 74 0.12 11.81 4.73
C THR A 74 -1.06 10.86 4.49
N LEU A 75 -0.94 9.60 4.89
CA LEU A 75 -2.04 8.63 4.79
C LEU A 75 -3.25 9.09 5.62
N ALA A 76 -3.04 9.56 6.84
CA ALA A 76 -4.10 10.07 7.71
C ALA A 76 -4.89 11.19 7.02
N THR A 77 -4.19 12.19 6.46
CA THR A 77 -4.81 13.29 5.72
C THR A 77 -5.58 12.81 4.50
N GLN A 78 -5.03 11.87 3.73
CA GLN A 78 -5.70 11.28 2.56
C GLN A 78 -7.00 10.57 2.93
N LEU A 79 -7.05 9.93 4.10
CA LEU A 79 -8.23 9.23 4.62
C LEU A 79 -9.18 10.13 5.44
N GLY A 80 -8.88 11.44 5.54
CA GLY A 80 -9.73 12.41 6.22
C GLY A 80 -9.52 12.52 7.73
N PHE A 81 -8.39 12.00 8.26
CA PHE A 81 -8.01 12.17 9.67
C PHE A 81 -7.08 13.37 9.88
N GLY A 82 -7.18 14.01 11.03
CA GLY A 82 -6.34 15.16 11.36
C GLY A 82 -4.88 14.82 11.67
N SER A 83 -4.58 13.56 12.04
CA SER A 83 -3.22 13.09 12.35
C SER A 83 -3.07 11.59 12.24
N ALA A 84 -1.80 11.12 12.15
CA ALA A 84 -1.48 9.69 12.21
C ALA A 84 -1.99 9.03 13.50
N GLY A 85 -1.85 9.70 14.64
CA GLY A 85 -2.33 9.18 15.93
C GLY A 85 -3.85 9.01 15.98
N GLU A 86 -4.60 9.94 15.37
CA GLU A 86 -6.07 9.82 15.24
C GLU A 86 -6.44 8.64 14.33
N MET A 87 -5.83 8.54 13.16
CA MET A 87 -6.03 7.43 12.23
C MET A 87 -5.72 6.08 12.90
N VAL A 88 -4.57 5.96 13.56
CA VAL A 88 -4.18 4.73 14.26
C VAL A 88 -5.22 4.37 15.34
N ARG A 89 -5.76 5.34 16.09
CA ARG A 89 -6.82 5.08 17.07
C ARG A 89 -8.16 4.68 16.42
N ALA A 90 -8.50 5.24 15.29
CA ALA A 90 -9.77 5.00 14.60
C ALA A 90 -9.80 3.65 13.86
N LEU A 91 -8.71 3.25 13.22
CA LEU A 91 -8.66 2.01 12.44
C LEU A 91 -8.76 0.78 13.34
N PRO A 92 -9.50 -0.28 12.92
CA PRO A 92 -9.53 -1.56 13.62
C PRO A 92 -8.14 -2.17 13.77
N ALA A 93 -7.85 -2.80 14.91
CA ALA A 93 -6.57 -3.48 15.16
C ALA A 93 -6.24 -4.53 14.10
N ALA A 94 -7.27 -5.26 13.64
CA ALA A 94 -7.12 -6.27 12.58
C ALA A 94 -6.66 -5.66 11.25
N ASP A 95 -7.15 -4.46 10.89
CA ASP A 95 -6.77 -3.80 9.63
C ASP A 95 -5.37 -3.19 9.73
N LEU A 96 -5.01 -2.64 10.90
CA LEU A 96 -3.62 -2.25 11.17
C LEU A 96 -2.67 -3.45 11.09
N ALA A 97 -3.04 -4.62 11.62
CA ALA A 97 -2.23 -5.83 11.51
C ALA A 97 -2.03 -6.27 10.06
N LYS A 98 -3.06 -6.18 9.21
CA LYS A 98 -2.95 -6.45 7.77
C LYS A 98 -1.99 -5.47 7.09
N ILE A 99 -2.16 -4.16 7.34
CA ILE A 99 -1.28 -3.11 6.80
C ILE A 99 0.16 -3.38 7.21
N LEU A 100 0.41 -3.59 8.50
CA LEU A 100 1.77 -3.78 9.03
C LEU A 100 2.41 -5.08 8.54
N THR A 101 1.68 -6.18 8.47
CA THR A 101 2.21 -7.44 7.93
C THR A 101 2.47 -7.37 6.42
N TYR A 102 1.80 -6.48 5.70
CA TYR A 102 2.10 -6.16 4.30
C TYR A 102 3.45 -5.42 4.13
N HIS A 103 3.91 -4.69 5.15
CA HIS A 103 5.23 -4.06 5.19
C HIS A 103 6.37 -5.02 5.55
N VAL A 104 6.05 -6.24 5.95
CA VAL A 104 7.03 -7.24 6.38
C VAL A 104 7.23 -8.29 5.29
N VAL A 105 8.49 -8.51 4.93
CA VAL A 105 8.91 -9.56 3.99
C VAL A 105 9.76 -10.58 4.74
N PRO A 106 9.46 -11.88 4.66
CA PRO A 106 10.29 -12.92 5.25
C PRO A 106 11.71 -12.96 4.62
N GLY A 107 12.69 -13.17 5.47
CA GLY A 107 14.11 -13.19 5.10
C GLY A 107 14.75 -11.79 5.12
N LYS A 108 16.02 -11.74 5.53
CA LYS A 108 16.82 -10.51 5.52
C LYS A 108 17.29 -10.21 4.10
N LYS A 109 16.79 -9.14 3.51
CA LYS A 109 17.08 -8.69 2.14
C LYS A 109 17.68 -7.29 2.18
N LEU A 110 18.98 -7.19 1.96
CA LEU A 110 19.67 -5.92 1.78
C LEU A 110 19.25 -5.26 0.44
N ALA A 111 19.52 -3.98 0.27
CA ALA A 111 19.21 -3.25 -0.95
C ALA A 111 19.81 -3.91 -2.21
N SER A 112 20.99 -4.51 -2.09
CA SER A 112 21.62 -5.31 -3.15
C SER A 112 20.79 -6.56 -3.52
N ASN A 113 20.22 -7.25 -2.51
CA ASN A 113 19.36 -8.41 -2.72
C ASN A 113 18.02 -7.99 -3.36
N LEU A 114 17.48 -6.82 -2.98
CA LEU A 114 16.26 -6.28 -3.60
C LEU A 114 16.47 -5.98 -5.08
N LYS A 115 17.64 -5.46 -5.44
CA LYS A 115 18.00 -5.19 -6.84
C LYS A 115 18.20 -6.47 -7.67
N ALA A 116 18.74 -7.52 -7.06
CA ALA A 116 19.03 -8.78 -7.73
C ALA A 116 17.82 -9.75 -7.74
N GLY A 117 16.85 -9.55 -6.82
CA GLY A 117 15.82 -10.54 -6.50
C GLY A 117 14.59 -10.56 -7.43
N GLY A 118 14.58 -9.77 -8.50
CA GLY A 118 13.45 -9.68 -9.43
C GLY A 118 12.40 -8.64 -9.02
N PRO A 119 11.34 -8.47 -9.86
CA PRO A 119 10.43 -7.33 -9.75
C PRO A 119 9.34 -7.51 -8.68
N THR A 120 9.29 -8.61 -7.94
CA THR A 120 8.23 -8.85 -6.95
C THR A 120 8.75 -9.43 -5.65
N LEU A 121 8.16 -9.00 -4.52
CA LEU A 121 8.40 -9.55 -3.19
C LEU A 121 7.10 -10.08 -2.58
N SER A 122 7.13 -11.28 -2.03
CA SER A 122 6.03 -11.83 -1.23
C SER A 122 6.12 -11.31 0.20
N THR A 123 5.06 -10.70 0.69
CA THR A 123 4.96 -10.16 2.04
C THR A 123 4.54 -11.23 3.07
N ALA A 124 4.57 -10.88 4.35
CA ALA A 124 4.00 -11.72 5.41
C ALA A 124 2.47 -11.75 5.36
N TYR A 125 1.83 -10.70 4.82
CA TYR A 125 0.39 -10.64 4.66
C TYR A 125 -0.11 -11.65 3.61
N ALA A 126 -1.19 -12.35 3.95
CA ALA A 126 -1.89 -13.24 3.03
C ALA A 126 -3.27 -12.68 2.69
N PHE A 127 -3.61 -12.67 1.41
CA PHE A 127 -4.90 -12.26 0.88
C PHE A 127 -5.36 -13.29 -0.16
N ASP A 128 -6.62 -13.67 -0.11
CA ASP A 128 -7.21 -14.65 -1.05
C ASP A 128 -6.37 -15.93 -1.19
N ARG A 129 -5.99 -16.53 -0.04
CA ARG A 129 -5.19 -17.77 0.10
C ARG A 129 -3.77 -17.71 -0.47
N SER A 130 -3.28 -16.53 -0.82
CA SER A 130 -1.92 -16.36 -1.34
C SER A 130 -1.18 -15.24 -0.60
N LYS A 131 0.16 -15.26 -0.63
CA LYS A 131 0.95 -14.15 -0.13
C LYS A 131 0.75 -12.93 -1.02
N ALA A 132 0.34 -11.81 -0.41
CA ALA A 132 0.26 -10.55 -1.12
C ALA A 132 1.67 -10.09 -1.54
N LYS A 133 1.76 -9.47 -2.72
CA LYS A 133 3.04 -9.11 -3.33
C LYS A 133 3.20 -7.59 -3.40
N LEU A 134 4.46 -7.15 -3.29
CA LEU A 134 4.92 -5.82 -3.65
C LEU A 134 5.62 -5.90 -4.99
N THR A 135 5.44 -4.90 -5.86
CA THR A 135 6.19 -4.78 -7.10
C THR A 135 7.35 -3.81 -6.91
N LEU A 136 8.54 -4.20 -7.38
CA LEU A 136 9.77 -3.41 -7.25
C LEU A 136 10.20 -2.84 -8.59
N ASN A 137 10.60 -1.58 -8.59
CA ASN A 137 11.41 -0.98 -9.64
C ASN A 137 12.72 -0.50 -9.03
N THR A 138 13.83 -1.04 -9.51
CA THR A 138 15.17 -0.77 -8.98
C THR A 138 16.09 -0.02 -9.93
N SER A 139 15.56 0.49 -11.05
CA SER A 139 16.32 1.19 -12.09
C SER A 139 16.92 2.51 -11.60
N ASN A 140 16.21 3.21 -10.70
CA ASN A 140 16.65 4.48 -10.12
C ASN A 140 16.33 4.53 -8.61
N GLY A 141 17.10 3.76 -7.82
CA GLY A 141 16.77 3.50 -6.42
C GLY A 141 15.78 2.36 -6.27
N VAL A 142 15.29 2.12 -5.06
CA VAL A 142 14.26 1.13 -4.81
C VAL A 142 12.92 1.84 -4.68
N ILE A 143 12.04 1.60 -5.64
CA ILE A 143 10.66 2.08 -5.67
C ILE A 143 9.75 0.87 -5.53
N ILE A 144 8.79 0.95 -4.64
CA ILE A 144 7.83 -0.12 -4.34
C ILE A 144 6.46 0.35 -4.81
N THR A 145 5.78 -0.47 -5.61
CA THR A 145 4.37 -0.27 -5.95
C THR A 145 3.53 -1.23 -5.12
N ASP A 146 2.54 -0.70 -4.43
CA ASP A 146 1.61 -1.43 -3.57
C ASP A 146 0.34 -1.90 -4.30
N ALA A 147 -0.62 -2.47 -3.56
CA ALA A 147 -1.86 -2.97 -4.14
C ALA A 147 -2.83 -1.84 -4.56
N ALA A 148 -2.66 -0.62 -4.09
CA ALA A 148 -3.41 0.57 -4.55
C ALA A 148 -2.77 1.22 -5.79
N LEU A 149 -1.75 0.61 -6.38
CA LEU A 149 -0.92 1.15 -7.46
C LEU A 149 -0.18 2.43 -7.07
N ALA A 150 -0.09 2.73 -5.78
CA ALA A 150 0.70 3.85 -5.27
C ALA A 150 2.17 3.44 -5.15
N THR A 151 3.07 4.41 -5.38
CA THR A 151 4.51 4.16 -5.31
C THR A 151 5.10 4.75 -4.04
N ALA A 152 5.91 3.97 -3.34
CA ALA A 152 6.73 4.37 -2.21
C ALA A 152 8.21 4.26 -2.57
N ARG A 153 9.01 5.25 -2.17
CA ARG A 153 10.46 5.24 -2.37
C ARG A 153 11.16 4.81 -1.10
N VAL A 154 12.16 3.97 -1.22
CA VAL A 154 13.10 3.69 -0.13
C VAL A 154 14.04 4.90 0.02
N THR A 155 13.93 5.62 1.14
CA THR A 155 14.72 6.82 1.46
C THR A 155 15.91 6.52 2.35
N GLY A 156 15.87 5.42 3.11
CA GLY A 156 16.97 4.90 3.92
C GLY A 156 17.03 3.39 3.81
N ALA A 157 18.14 2.86 3.33
CA ALA A 157 18.29 1.43 3.12
C ALA A 157 19.23 0.81 4.16
N ASP A 158 19.09 -0.51 4.35
CA ASP A 158 20.04 -1.37 5.08
C ASP A 158 20.27 -0.96 6.55
N VAL A 159 19.25 -0.47 7.25
CA VAL A 159 19.32 -0.24 8.70
C VAL A 159 19.26 -1.61 9.39
N LEU A 160 20.41 -2.05 9.91
CA LEU A 160 20.58 -3.40 10.46
C LEU A 160 19.92 -3.53 11.83
N ALA A 161 19.24 -4.64 12.05
CA ALA A 161 18.74 -5.10 13.34
C ALA A 161 19.21 -6.55 13.61
N ALA A 162 19.18 -6.96 14.88
CA ALA A 162 19.58 -8.31 15.28
C ALA A 162 18.78 -9.40 14.58
N ASN A 163 17.49 -9.17 14.39
CA ASN A 163 16.54 -10.11 13.80
C ASN A 163 16.04 -9.68 12.40
N GLY A 164 16.79 -8.82 11.68
CA GLY A 164 16.41 -8.43 10.33
C GLY A 164 17.09 -7.19 9.79
N VAL A 165 16.42 -6.55 8.83
CA VAL A 165 16.83 -5.28 8.21
C VAL A 165 15.61 -4.39 8.03
N ILE A 166 15.79 -3.09 8.20
CA ILE A 166 14.76 -2.07 7.99
C ILE A 166 15.14 -1.24 6.75
N HIS A 167 14.18 -1.02 5.88
CA HIS A 167 14.23 -0.03 4.80
C HIS A 167 13.20 1.05 5.08
N VAL A 168 13.63 2.29 5.20
CA VAL A 168 12.75 3.44 5.44
C VAL A 168 12.03 3.80 4.15
N VAL A 169 10.71 3.97 4.22
CA VAL A 169 9.89 4.34 3.06
C VAL A 169 9.10 5.63 3.32
N ASP A 170 8.88 6.40 2.24
CA ASP A 170 8.19 7.69 2.28
C ASP A 170 6.65 7.59 2.22
N LYS A 171 6.10 6.38 2.09
CA LYS A 171 4.65 6.12 2.12
C LYS A 171 4.32 4.85 2.89
N VAL A 172 3.12 4.81 3.46
CA VAL A 172 2.52 3.58 3.98
C VAL A 172 2.03 2.73 2.81
N LEU A 173 2.45 1.47 2.74
CA LEU A 173 2.04 0.53 1.70
C LEU A 173 0.64 -0.01 2.00
N ILE A 174 -0.25 0.09 1.04
CA ILE A 174 -1.65 -0.33 1.20
C ILE A 174 -1.84 -1.75 0.67
N PRO A 175 -2.24 -2.69 1.54
CA PRO A 175 -2.52 -4.07 1.14
C PRO A 175 -3.87 -4.19 0.42
N PRO A 176 -4.08 -5.26 -0.35
CA PRO A 176 -5.40 -5.56 -0.91
C PRO A 176 -6.41 -5.90 0.20
N GLY A 177 -7.69 -5.55 0.00
CA GLY A 177 -8.79 -5.97 0.85
C GLY A 177 -8.90 -5.30 2.23
N VAL A 178 -8.24 -4.15 2.44
CA VAL A 178 -8.31 -3.41 3.71
C VAL A 178 -9.11 -2.12 3.58
N LEU A 179 -8.80 -1.30 2.62
CA LEU A 179 -9.49 -0.05 2.36
C LEU A 179 -10.64 -0.26 1.36
N ASN A 180 -11.73 0.50 1.49
CA ASN A 180 -12.81 0.48 0.51
C ASN A 180 -12.39 1.15 -0.81
N VAL A 181 -13.23 1.04 -1.86
CA VAL A 181 -12.88 1.54 -3.22
C VAL A 181 -12.58 3.04 -3.23
N VAL A 182 -13.27 3.85 -2.40
CA VAL A 182 -13.02 5.29 -2.29
C VAL A 182 -11.68 5.56 -1.61
N GLN A 183 -11.44 4.91 -0.48
CA GLN A 183 -10.20 5.03 0.27
C GLN A 183 -8.98 4.57 -0.55
N MET A 184 -9.11 3.47 -1.31
CA MET A 184 -8.06 3.02 -2.23
C MET A 184 -7.70 4.11 -3.25
N ALA A 185 -8.69 4.76 -3.85
CA ALA A 185 -8.45 5.87 -4.78
C ALA A 185 -7.79 7.09 -4.08
N GLN A 186 -8.22 7.43 -2.85
CA GLN A 186 -7.65 8.51 -2.05
C GLN A 186 -6.16 8.32 -1.75
N THR A 187 -5.69 7.07 -1.58
CA THR A 187 -4.28 6.78 -1.30
C THR A 187 -3.36 6.95 -2.51
N ASN A 188 -3.92 7.10 -3.72
CA ASN A 188 -3.18 7.33 -4.95
C ASN A 188 -3.64 8.60 -5.71
N PRO A 189 -3.44 9.81 -5.13
CA PRO A 189 -3.87 11.06 -5.75
C PRO A 189 -3.16 11.37 -7.07
N GLN A 190 -1.96 10.83 -7.28
CA GLN A 190 -1.21 10.96 -8.54
C GLN A 190 -2.02 10.41 -9.72
N THR A 191 -2.84 9.38 -9.48
CA THR A 191 -3.66 8.74 -10.51
C THR A 191 -5.12 9.16 -10.43
N PHE A 192 -5.69 9.39 -9.24
CA PHE A 192 -7.14 9.45 -9.03
C PHE A 192 -7.67 10.73 -8.36
N SER A 193 -6.87 11.79 -8.21
CA SER A 193 -7.34 13.01 -7.53
C SER A 193 -8.59 13.61 -8.19
N SER A 194 -8.69 13.59 -9.52
CA SER A 194 -9.87 14.07 -10.26
C SER A 194 -11.10 13.22 -9.98
N LEU A 195 -10.95 11.88 -9.99
CA LEU A 195 -12.03 10.94 -9.65
C LEU A 195 -12.52 11.16 -8.21
N VAL A 196 -11.58 11.23 -7.26
CA VAL A 196 -11.91 11.47 -5.84
C VAL A 196 -12.65 12.80 -5.68
N GLY A 197 -12.17 13.88 -6.30
CA GLY A 197 -12.83 15.18 -6.30
C GLY A 197 -14.26 15.11 -6.85
N ALA A 198 -14.47 14.41 -7.96
CA ALA A 198 -15.79 14.22 -8.56
C ALA A 198 -16.73 13.41 -7.65
N VAL A 199 -16.25 12.33 -7.04
CA VAL A 199 -17.02 11.50 -6.10
C VAL A 199 -17.43 12.29 -4.85
N VAL A 200 -16.56 13.17 -4.34
CA VAL A 200 -16.88 14.05 -3.22
C VAL A 200 -17.89 15.12 -3.64
N ALA A 201 -17.70 15.77 -4.79
CA ALA A 201 -18.58 16.84 -5.29
C ALA A 201 -20.01 16.35 -5.58
N THR A 202 -20.18 15.08 -5.96
CA THR A 202 -21.49 14.45 -6.22
C THR A 202 -22.11 13.80 -4.98
N GLY A 203 -21.41 13.78 -3.83
CA GLY A 203 -21.90 13.13 -2.61
C GLY A 203 -21.94 11.60 -2.68
N LEU A 204 -21.28 10.97 -3.67
CA LEU A 204 -21.28 9.51 -3.84
C LEU A 204 -20.32 8.77 -2.89
N ALA A 205 -19.45 9.49 -2.17
CA ALA A 205 -18.44 8.87 -1.30
C ALA A 205 -19.04 7.94 -0.22
N PRO A 206 -20.13 8.27 0.50
CA PRO A 206 -20.75 7.36 1.45
C PRO A 206 -21.32 6.09 0.78
N THR A 207 -21.95 6.22 -0.39
CA THR A 207 -22.52 5.09 -1.14
C THR A 207 -21.44 4.11 -1.59
N LEU A 208 -20.39 4.62 -2.25
CA LEU A 208 -19.29 3.80 -2.76
C LEU A 208 -18.34 3.33 -1.64
N GLY A 209 -18.31 4.03 -0.50
CA GLY A 209 -17.58 3.61 0.72
C GLY A 209 -18.33 2.58 1.55
N GLY A 210 -19.64 2.36 1.28
CA GLY A 210 -20.51 1.44 1.99
C GLY A 210 -20.30 -0.03 1.62
N GLN A 211 -21.29 -0.84 1.96
CA GLN A 211 -21.28 -2.26 1.62
C GLN A 211 -21.41 -2.47 0.10
N GLY A 212 -20.44 -3.24 -0.47
CA GLY A 212 -20.49 -3.74 -1.82
C GLY A 212 -21.16 -5.12 -1.92
N PRO A 213 -20.78 -5.92 -2.90
CA PRO A 213 -19.55 -5.76 -3.68
C PRO A 213 -19.70 -4.83 -4.89
N PHE A 214 -18.66 -4.02 -5.16
CA PHE A 214 -18.64 -3.14 -6.31
C PHE A 214 -17.53 -3.52 -7.31
N THR A 215 -17.77 -3.23 -8.60
CA THR A 215 -16.70 -3.09 -9.58
C THR A 215 -16.67 -1.65 -10.06
N VAL A 216 -15.55 -0.98 -9.87
CA VAL A 216 -15.36 0.41 -10.27
C VAL A 216 -14.38 0.48 -11.44
N PHE A 217 -14.83 0.99 -12.58
CA PHE A 217 -13.96 1.37 -13.67
C PHE A 217 -13.45 2.78 -13.41
N ALA A 218 -12.26 2.90 -12.83
CA ALA A 218 -11.71 4.16 -12.32
C ALA A 218 -10.88 4.88 -13.40
N PRO A 219 -11.36 5.99 -13.95
CA PRO A 219 -10.60 6.78 -14.90
C PRO A 219 -9.43 7.50 -14.22
N THR A 220 -8.29 7.54 -14.90
CA THR A 220 -7.11 8.27 -14.44
C THR A 220 -7.32 9.79 -14.49
N ASN A 221 -6.44 10.57 -13.84
CA ASN A 221 -6.45 12.04 -13.98
C ASN A 221 -6.30 12.48 -15.44
N GLY A 222 -5.51 11.76 -16.26
CA GLY A 222 -5.40 12.02 -17.70
C GLY A 222 -6.71 11.77 -18.45
N ALA A 223 -7.43 10.72 -18.09
CA ALA A 223 -8.77 10.44 -18.63
C ALA A 223 -9.77 11.55 -18.31
N PHE A 224 -9.76 12.07 -17.07
CA PHE A 224 -10.59 13.20 -16.68
C PHE A 224 -10.24 14.50 -17.42
N ALA A 225 -8.97 14.77 -17.65
CA ALA A 225 -8.54 15.94 -18.40
C ALA A 225 -9.02 15.95 -19.87
N ALA A 226 -9.26 14.75 -20.42
CA ALA A 226 -9.82 14.59 -21.78
C ALA A 226 -11.36 14.48 -21.81
N ALA A 227 -12.02 14.47 -20.65
CA ALA A 227 -13.48 14.36 -20.57
C ALA A 227 -14.17 15.68 -20.92
N PRO A 228 -15.48 15.64 -21.34
CA PRO A 228 -16.25 16.85 -21.56
C PRO A 228 -16.27 17.76 -20.34
N ALA A 229 -16.00 19.04 -20.53
CA ALA A 229 -16.05 20.06 -19.48
C ALA A 229 -17.50 20.57 -19.26
N GLY A 230 -17.72 21.19 -18.08
CA GLY A 230 -19.00 21.90 -17.83
C GLY A 230 -20.17 20.99 -17.47
N LEU A 231 -19.93 19.75 -17.07
CA LEU A 231 -21.00 18.87 -16.60
C LEU A 231 -21.64 19.42 -15.32
N THR A 232 -22.98 19.42 -15.29
CA THR A 232 -23.74 19.68 -14.07
C THR A 232 -23.50 18.56 -13.05
N THR A 233 -23.78 18.81 -11.77
CA THR A 233 -23.64 17.78 -10.71
C THR A 233 -24.49 16.54 -11.04
N MET A 234 -25.68 16.70 -11.60
CA MET A 234 -26.55 15.59 -11.99
C MET A 234 -25.93 14.76 -13.13
N GLN A 235 -25.37 15.39 -14.15
CA GLN A 235 -24.67 14.71 -15.24
C GLN A 235 -23.42 14.00 -14.75
N LEU A 236 -22.67 14.65 -13.88
CA LEU A 236 -21.47 14.05 -13.28
C LEU A 236 -21.84 12.83 -12.41
N THR A 237 -22.95 12.89 -11.67
CA THR A 237 -23.47 11.75 -10.90
C THR A 237 -23.80 10.58 -11.83
N SER A 238 -24.52 10.82 -12.95
CA SER A 238 -24.82 9.79 -13.94
C SER A 238 -23.55 9.20 -14.54
N VAL A 239 -22.59 10.04 -14.93
CA VAL A 239 -21.29 9.59 -15.43
C VAL A 239 -20.59 8.69 -14.39
N LEU A 240 -20.51 9.10 -13.12
CA LEU A 240 -19.82 8.31 -12.10
C LEU A 240 -20.52 6.99 -11.77
N THR A 241 -21.86 6.97 -11.70
CA THR A 241 -22.64 5.74 -11.49
C THR A 241 -22.58 4.80 -12.68
N TYR A 242 -22.37 5.33 -13.88
CA TYR A 242 -22.11 4.54 -15.10
C TYR A 242 -20.77 3.79 -15.06
N HIS A 243 -19.81 4.23 -14.24
CA HIS A 243 -18.53 3.55 -14.04
C HIS A 243 -18.59 2.43 -12.99
N VAL A 244 -19.72 2.18 -12.36
CA VAL A 244 -19.84 1.26 -11.23
C VAL A 244 -20.82 0.14 -11.53
N LEU A 245 -20.41 -1.11 -11.25
CA LEU A 245 -21.28 -2.28 -11.24
C LEU A 245 -21.61 -2.66 -9.81
N ASP A 246 -22.82 -3.16 -9.58
CA ASP A 246 -23.28 -3.72 -8.30
C ASP A 246 -22.92 -5.23 -8.18
N SER A 247 -21.67 -5.54 -8.43
CA SER A 247 -21.14 -6.88 -8.34
C SER A 247 -19.61 -6.84 -8.40
N GLU A 248 -18.92 -7.83 -7.82
CA GLU A 248 -17.48 -7.97 -7.98
C GLU A 248 -17.18 -8.79 -9.24
N VAL A 249 -16.54 -8.16 -10.22
CA VAL A 249 -16.12 -8.79 -11.47
C VAL A 249 -14.61 -8.69 -11.60
N LEU A 250 -13.90 -9.78 -11.34
CA LEU A 250 -12.46 -9.86 -11.56
C LEU A 250 -12.13 -9.98 -13.05
N SER A 251 -10.91 -9.63 -13.44
CA SER A 251 -10.50 -9.68 -14.85
C SER A 251 -10.67 -11.07 -15.51
N ARG A 252 -10.55 -12.14 -14.72
CA ARG A 252 -10.80 -13.52 -15.18
C ARG A 252 -12.28 -13.86 -15.38
N ASP A 253 -13.16 -13.12 -14.71
CA ASP A 253 -14.61 -13.36 -14.66
C ASP A 253 -15.39 -12.36 -15.55
N ILE A 254 -14.69 -11.52 -16.30
CA ILE A 254 -15.31 -10.50 -17.18
C ILE A 254 -16.14 -11.21 -18.26
N PRO A 255 -17.47 -10.89 -18.34
CA PRO A 255 -18.35 -11.44 -19.37
C PRO A 255 -18.12 -10.70 -20.68
N PHE A 256 -17.11 -11.10 -21.45
CA PHE A 256 -16.73 -10.45 -22.71
C PHE A 256 -17.86 -10.43 -23.73
N LYS A 257 -18.09 -9.25 -24.34
CA LYS A 257 -19.12 -8.99 -25.37
C LYS A 257 -20.56 -9.16 -24.88
N ILE A 258 -20.77 -9.24 -23.57
CA ILE A 258 -22.09 -9.27 -22.96
C ILE A 258 -22.33 -7.92 -22.28
N PRO A 259 -23.46 -7.25 -22.51
CA PRO A 259 -23.79 -6.00 -21.79
C PRO A 259 -23.92 -6.25 -20.29
N VAL A 260 -23.18 -5.46 -19.49
CA VAL A 260 -23.21 -5.53 -18.03
C VAL A 260 -23.89 -4.26 -17.50
N LYS A 261 -24.84 -4.44 -16.58
CA LYS A 261 -25.58 -3.33 -15.96
C LYS A 261 -24.68 -2.52 -15.04
N THR A 262 -24.80 -1.20 -15.13
CA THR A 262 -24.16 -0.24 -14.24
C THR A 262 -25.14 0.25 -13.17
N LEU A 263 -24.63 0.99 -12.18
CA LEU A 263 -25.47 1.67 -11.19
C LEU A 263 -26.21 2.90 -11.77
N ASP A 264 -25.81 3.36 -12.97
CA ASP A 264 -26.53 4.45 -13.62
C ASP A 264 -27.91 4.00 -14.09
N THR A 265 -28.91 4.77 -13.73
CA THR A 265 -30.32 4.53 -14.09
C THR A 265 -30.89 5.71 -14.84
N LYS A 266 -31.29 5.48 -16.09
CA LYS A 266 -31.98 6.49 -16.88
C LYS A 266 -33.49 6.45 -16.56
N THR A 267 -34.04 7.57 -16.07
CA THR A 267 -35.48 7.74 -15.96
C THR A 267 -36.04 8.06 -17.35
N LEU A 268 -36.70 7.12 -17.95
CA LEU A 268 -37.47 7.38 -19.17
C LEU A 268 -38.77 8.08 -18.77
N THR A 269 -39.14 9.14 -19.52
CA THR A 269 -40.41 9.83 -19.36
C THR A 269 -41.54 8.83 -19.41
N GLY A 270 -42.12 8.50 -18.23
CA GLY A 270 -43.34 7.72 -18.14
C GLY A 270 -43.32 6.43 -17.35
N ALA A 271 -42.23 5.97 -16.72
CA ALA A 271 -42.28 4.93 -15.69
C ALA A 271 -41.23 3.80 -15.69
N THR A 272 -40.26 3.69 -16.60
CA THR A 272 -39.29 2.58 -16.53
C THR A 272 -37.89 3.10 -16.27
N VAL A 273 -37.37 2.84 -15.08
CA VAL A 273 -35.94 3.03 -14.78
C VAL A 273 -35.19 1.89 -15.46
N SER A 274 -34.41 2.18 -16.49
CA SER A 274 -33.56 1.20 -17.17
C SER A 274 -32.11 1.43 -16.74
N ALA A 275 -31.48 0.39 -16.19
CA ALA A 275 -30.05 0.44 -15.92
C ALA A 275 -29.27 0.58 -17.23
N GLN A 276 -28.36 1.53 -17.29
CA GLN A 276 -27.40 1.67 -18.38
C GLN A 276 -26.43 0.48 -18.41
N THR A 277 -25.90 0.14 -19.57
CA THR A 277 -24.99 -1.00 -19.72
C THR A 277 -23.69 -0.60 -20.39
N ILE A 278 -22.62 -1.28 -20.02
CA ILE A 278 -21.32 -1.24 -20.70
C ILE A 278 -21.03 -2.61 -21.31
N THR A 279 -20.24 -2.63 -22.37
CA THR A 279 -19.76 -3.88 -22.99
C THR A 279 -18.23 -3.92 -22.94
N ILE A 280 -17.69 -4.99 -22.35
CA ILE A 280 -16.24 -5.21 -22.25
C ILE A 280 -15.82 -6.19 -23.32
N ASN A 281 -14.82 -5.81 -24.12
CA ASN A 281 -14.28 -6.62 -25.20
C ASN A 281 -13.09 -7.48 -24.73
N ARG A 282 -12.77 -8.55 -25.48
CA ARG A 282 -11.66 -9.48 -25.15
C ARG A 282 -10.28 -8.83 -25.09
N ASN A 283 -10.07 -7.70 -25.76
CA ASN A 283 -8.85 -6.90 -25.72
C ASN A 283 -8.83 -5.91 -24.54
N LEU A 284 -9.69 -6.12 -23.54
CA LEU A 284 -9.82 -5.26 -22.35
C LEU A 284 -10.19 -3.80 -22.69
N THR A 285 -10.98 -3.58 -23.74
CA THR A 285 -11.59 -2.30 -24.03
C THR A 285 -13.07 -2.28 -23.64
N ILE A 286 -13.57 -1.13 -23.20
CA ILE A 286 -14.96 -0.90 -22.84
C ILE A 286 -15.59 -0.02 -23.92
N THR A 287 -16.67 -0.49 -24.50
CA THR A 287 -17.48 0.30 -25.43
C THR A 287 -18.60 0.98 -24.65
N ASP A 288 -18.64 2.29 -24.73
CA ASP A 288 -19.70 3.17 -24.23
C ASP A 288 -20.48 3.75 -25.44
N THR A 289 -21.20 4.84 -25.24
CA THR A 289 -22.00 5.51 -26.29
C THR A 289 -21.17 6.34 -27.26
N THR A 290 -19.88 6.50 -26.99
CA THR A 290 -18.97 7.27 -27.86
C THR A 290 -18.28 6.38 -28.89
N LEU A 291 -17.68 7.01 -29.92
CA LEU A 291 -16.98 6.29 -31.00
C LEU A 291 -15.65 5.67 -30.57
N THR A 292 -15.09 6.14 -29.46
CA THR A 292 -13.77 5.67 -28.95
C THR A 292 -13.96 4.82 -27.72
N ALA A 293 -13.45 3.59 -27.72
CA ALA A 293 -13.46 2.70 -26.56
C ALA A 293 -12.45 3.16 -25.49
N ALA A 294 -12.79 2.90 -24.23
CA ALA A 294 -11.86 3.04 -23.11
C ALA A 294 -11.02 1.77 -22.97
N SER A 295 -9.72 1.88 -22.67
CA SER A 295 -8.86 0.72 -22.38
C SER A 295 -8.71 0.50 -20.88
N ILE A 296 -8.79 -0.74 -20.43
CA ILE A 296 -8.45 -1.12 -19.06
C ILE A 296 -6.93 -1.25 -18.98
N VAL A 297 -6.29 -0.30 -18.30
CA VAL A 297 -4.81 -0.20 -18.19
C VAL A 297 -4.24 -0.90 -16.96
N ALA A 298 -5.08 -1.15 -15.93
CA ALA A 298 -4.74 -2.00 -14.80
C ALA A 298 -5.99 -2.69 -14.28
N THR A 299 -5.83 -3.93 -13.81
CA THR A 299 -6.96 -4.76 -13.35
C THR A 299 -6.78 -5.19 -11.91
N ASN A 300 -7.91 -5.55 -11.25
CA ASN A 300 -7.92 -6.26 -9.97
C ASN A 300 -7.26 -5.51 -8.81
N VAL A 301 -7.40 -4.19 -8.74
CA VAL A 301 -7.07 -3.44 -7.52
C VAL A 301 -8.13 -3.78 -6.47
N ARG A 302 -7.78 -4.65 -5.51
CA ARG A 302 -8.72 -5.26 -4.57
C ARG A 302 -8.96 -4.35 -3.37
N ALA A 303 -10.21 -3.91 -3.21
CA ALA A 303 -10.68 -3.15 -2.05
C ALA A 303 -11.41 -4.09 -1.05
N SER A 304 -11.77 -3.58 0.12
CA SER A 304 -12.55 -4.35 1.12
C SER A 304 -14.00 -4.56 0.70
N ASN A 305 -14.53 -3.70 -0.15
CA ASN A 305 -15.91 -3.73 -0.62
C ASN A 305 -16.04 -3.85 -2.15
N GLY A 306 -15.00 -4.31 -2.85
CA GLY A 306 -15.06 -4.53 -4.29
C GLY A 306 -13.70 -4.53 -4.99
N VAL A 307 -13.73 -4.28 -6.29
CA VAL A 307 -12.57 -4.26 -7.15
C VAL A 307 -12.55 -3.01 -8.02
N ILE A 308 -11.35 -2.49 -8.29
CA ILE A 308 -11.15 -1.36 -9.19
C ILE A 308 -10.40 -1.85 -10.43
N HIS A 309 -10.86 -1.47 -11.60
CA HIS A 309 -10.18 -1.56 -12.88
C HIS A 309 -9.86 -0.15 -13.36
N VAL A 310 -8.61 0.14 -13.63
CA VAL A 310 -8.16 1.48 -14.05
C VAL A 310 -8.37 1.63 -15.55
N ILE A 311 -8.95 2.73 -15.99
CA ILE A 311 -9.23 3.01 -17.40
C ILE A 311 -8.62 4.35 -17.86
N ASP A 312 -8.31 4.43 -19.15
CA ASP A 312 -7.66 5.58 -19.79
C ASP A 312 -8.64 6.62 -20.35
N LYS A 313 -9.97 6.38 -20.18
CA LYS A 313 -11.02 7.28 -20.68
C LYS A 313 -12.20 7.27 -19.73
N VAL A 314 -12.85 8.43 -19.55
CA VAL A 314 -14.15 8.54 -18.87
C VAL A 314 -15.25 7.93 -19.74
N LEU A 315 -16.05 7.02 -19.19
CA LEU A 315 -17.19 6.42 -19.86
C LEU A 315 -18.38 7.40 -19.87
N ILE A 316 -19.02 7.54 -21.01
CA ILE A 316 -20.15 8.47 -21.18
C ILE A 316 -21.45 7.67 -21.32
N PRO A 317 -22.45 7.86 -20.43
CA PRO A 317 -23.78 7.26 -20.56
C PRO A 317 -24.58 7.89 -21.70
N ASN A 318 -25.66 7.21 -22.10
CA ASN A 318 -26.61 7.71 -23.11
C ASN A 318 -27.43 8.92 -22.64
#